data_dbd8721c877c4a826f2b0802cd59fe25
#
_entry.id   dbd8721c877c4a826f2b0802cd59fe25
#
_cell.length_a   1.000
_cell.length_b   1.000
_cell.length_c   1.000
_cell.angle_alpha   90.00
_cell.angle_beta   90.00
_cell.angle_gamma   90.00
#
_symmetry.space_group_name_H-M   'P 1'
#
loop_
_entity.id
_entity.type
_entity.pdbx_description
1 polymer ?
#
loop_
_entity_poly.entity_id
_entity_poly.type
_entity_poly.pdbx_seq_one_letter_code
_entity_poly.pdbx_strand_id
1 'polypeptide(L)'
;MKNASSVNAPLILFCYNRLETLKKVIYSLQSDHLTQNTDIFIFSDGPKNNSVSDNSKVKEVRKYLHSLEDFSKSLKIFEHRENLGLADSIIYGIDKVSAQYESFIVLEDDLVISPYFLTYMNKSLKKYVDKKKVWTINGMGFNPNIFNISKEYKYDTYFTFRNSSHGWGSWTDRWNKVILDHAVLRNEILEINNQLDFNKGGKDLTPMLVNQLEGNINSWSIRWSYTISKNNGVCLSPIYSYVSLVFSEGTHVKSYIESLDNNLELSKKIVTYPEKVEVETEIARIAAHVFHPKTPLLLKENIKQKSYYKKYLIRNRLLHESVKNKPSYKKYLIRSKLFSTNKYLMKKAYSNENRWIKFLKSSYKNKLKIIKTKLIKRLRKT
;
A
#
# COMPACT_ATOMS: atom_id res chain seq x y z
N MET A 1 10.60 7.00 32.38
CA MET A 1 11.83 6.83 31.60
C MET A 1 11.50 5.92 30.43
N LYS A 2 11.65 6.39 29.19
CA LYS A 2 11.47 5.55 27.99
C LYS A 2 12.64 4.58 27.91
N ASN A 3 12.38 3.29 27.85
CA ASN A 3 13.42 2.26 27.77
C ASN A 3 14.23 2.42 26.48
N ALA A 4 15.46 2.88 26.61
CA ALA A 4 16.37 3.10 25.50
C ALA A 4 17.14 1.81 25.14
N SER A 5 17.24 1.54 23.86
CA SER A 5 18.37 0.97 23.11
C SER A 5 18.61 -0.54 22.97
N SER A 6 17.83 -1.47 23.53
CA SER A 6 18.00 -2.90 23.20
C SER A 6 16.69 -3.68 22.96
N VAL A 7 15.58 -3.01 22.96
CA VAL A 7 14.24 -3.64 22.84
C VAL A 7 13.76 -3.54 21.40
N ASN A 8 13.26 -4.65 20.86
CA ASN A 8 12.57 -4.65 19.58
C ASN A 8 11.38 -3.68 19.62
N ALA A 9 11.08 -3.02 18.50
CA ALA A 9 9.88 -2.22 18.37
C ALA A 9 8.65 -3.11 18.61
N PRO A 10 7.64 -2.65 19.36
CA PRO A 10 6.42 -3.42 19.58
C PRO A 10 5.69 -3.63 18.27
N LEU A 11 5.02 -4.77 18.16
CA LEU A 11 4.12 -5.09 17.05
C LEU A 11 2.69 -4.76 17.46
N ILE A 12 1.99 -4.01 16.61
CA ILE A 12 0.58 -3.68 16.75
C ILE A 12 -0.18 -4.44 15.65
N LEU A 13 -1.03 -5.39 16.05
CA LEU A 13 -1.85 -6.17 15.14
C LEU A 13 -3.31 -5.73 15.25
N PHE A 14 -3.92 -5.38 14.13
CA PHE A 14 -5.33 -5.04 14.04
C PHE A 14 -6.13 -6.20 13.45
N CYS A 15 -7.23 -6.58 14.10
CA CYS A 15 -8.10 -7.63 13.63
C CYS A 15 -9.59 -7.31 13.88
N TYR A 16 -10.46 -8.02 13.16
CA TYR A 16 -11.89 -7.80 13.27
C TYR A 16 -12.68 -9.13 13.40
N ASN A 17 -13.18 -9.65 12.28
CA ASN A 17 -14.11 -10.79 12.24
C ASN A 17 -13.67 -11.90 11.28
N ARG A 18 -12.38 -11.99 10.94
CA ARG A 18 -11.81 -12.91 9.96
C ARG A 18 -10.88 -13.94 10.62
N LEU A 19 -11.46 -14.94 11.31
CA LEU A 19 -10.67 -15.91 12.10
C LEU A 19 -9.64 -16.66 11.26
N GLU A 20 -10.00 -17.15 10.09
CA GLU A 20 -9.11 -18.00 9.29
C GLU A 20 -7.92 -17.23 8.69
N THR A 21 -8.10 -15.97 8.35
CA THR A 21 -6.97 -15.12 7.92
C THR A 21 -6.08 -14.77 9.10
N LEU A 22 -6.67 -14.40 10.24
CA LEU A 22 -5.95 -14.13 11.47
C LEU A 22 -5.09 -15.32 11.90
N LYS A 23 -5.60 -16.55 11.87
CA LYS A 23 -4.82 -17.77 12.19
C LYS A 23 -3.57 -17.88 11.31
N LYS A 24 -3.66 -17.59 10.01
CA LYS A 24 -2.52 -17.62 9.11
C LYS A 24 -1.49 -16.54 9.46
N VAL A 25 -1.95 -15.34 9.83
CA VAL A 25 -1.07 -14.25 10.29
C VAL A 25 -0.36 -14.65 11.58
N ILE A 26 -1.08 -15.16 12.58
CA ILE A 26 -0.49 -15.65 13.84
C ILE A 26 0.53 -16.78 13.59
N TYR A 27 0.20 -17.75 12.73
CA TYR A 27 1.13 -18.81 12.35
C TYR A 27 2.41 -18.25 11.69
N SER A 28 2.27 -17.27 10.81
CA SER A 28 3.44 -16.63 10.18
C SER A 28 4.30 -15.85 11.20
N LEU A 29 3.67 -15.21 12.19
CA LEU A 29 4.37 -14.57 13.29
C LEU A 29 5.13 -15.58 14.14
N GLN A 30 4.57 -16.73 14.44
CA GLN A 30 5.27 -17.81 15.17
C GLN A 30 6.51 -18.32 14.43
N SER A 31 6.55 -18.17 13.12
CA SER A 31 7.71 -18.56 12.29
C SER A 31 8.84 -17.52 12.32
N ASP A 32 8.61 -16.29 12.78
CA ASP A 32 9.64 -15.27 12.93
C ASP A 32 10.27 -15.39 14.34
N HIS A 33 11.58 -15.66 14.36
CA HIS A 33 12.34 -15.92 15.60
C HIS A 33 12.35 -14.72 16.57
N LEU A 34 12.06 -13.51 16.13
CA LEU A 34 11.97 -12.34 16.99
C LEU A 34 10.61 -12.18 17.66
N THR A 35 9.60 -12.95 17.29
CA THR A 35 8.26 -12.89 17.90
C THR A 35 8.33 -13.11 19.41
N GLN A 36 9.11 -14.09 19.87
CA GLN A 36 9.33 -14.38 21.30
C GLN A 36 10.04 -13.24 22.06
N ASN A 37 10.67 -12.31 21.35
CA ASN A 37 11.38 -11.18 21.93
C ASN A 37 10.68 -9.84 21.66
N THR A 38 9.42 -9.88 21.18
CA THR A 38 8.65 -8.70 20.77
C THR A 38 7.42 -8.54 21.65
N ASP A 39 7.18 -7.33 22.16
CA ASP A 39 5.93 -6.98 22.81
C ASP A 39 4.84 -6.84 21.74
N ILE A 40 3.74 -7.58 21.86
CA ILE A 40 2.65 -7.61 20.90
C ILE A 40 1.36 -7.03 21.49
N PHE A 41 0.78 -6.10 20.77
CA PHE A 41 -0.47 -5.43 21.09
C PHE A 41 -1.50 -5.78 20.02
N ILE A 42 -2.58 -6.50 20.38
CA ILE A 42 -3.65 -6.84 19.45
C ILE A 42 -4.86 -5.98 19.75
N PHE A 43 -5.36 -5.29 18.72
CA PHE A 43 -6.58 -4.52 18.78
C PHE A 43 -7.67 -5.25 17.98
N SER A 44 -8.64 -5.83 18.72
CA SER A 44 -9.81 -6.48 18.16
C SER A 44 -10.96 -5.49 18.09
N ASP A 45 -11.35 -5.10 16.88
CA ASP A 45 -12.49 -4.20 16.69
C ASP A 45 -13.80 -4.85 17.14
N GLY A 46 -14.77 -4.01 17.53
CA GLY A 46 -16.08 -4.44 17.99
C GLY A 46 -16.97 -4.88 16.83
N PRO A 47 -18.05 -5.62 17.12
CA PRO A 47 -19.04 -6.00 16.12
C PRO A 47 -19.83 -4.78 15.64
N LYS A 48 -20.27 -4.81 14.38
CA LYS A 48 -21.20 -3.81 13.85
C LYS A 48 -22.56 -3.96 14.55
N ASN A 49 -23.16 -2.83 14.91
CA ASN A 49 -24.43 -2.78 15.59
C ASN A 49 -25.51 -3.60 14.85
N ASN A 50 -26.29 -4.36 15.62
CA ASN A 50 -27.43 -5.17 15.14
C ASN A 50 -27.10 -6.35 14.22
N SER A 51 -25.84 -6.76 14.07
CA SER A 51 -25.47 -7.92 13.27
C SER A 51 -25.15 -9.15 14.13
N VAL A 52 -26.11 -10.11 14.21
CA VAL A 52 -25.92 -11.37 14.94
C VAL A 52 -24.73 -12.16 14.37
N SER A 53 -24.64 -12.26 13.06
CA SER A 53 -23.54 -12.97 12.38
C SER A 53 -22.18 -12.35 12.69
N ASP A 54 -22.10 -11.02 12.72
CA ASP A 54 -20.86 -10.32 13.01
C ASP A 54 -20.43 -10.49 14.46
N ASN A 55 -21.41 -10.43 15.39
CA ASN A 55 -21.18 -10.73 16.81
C ASN A 55 -20.56 -12.12 17.01
N SER A 56 -21.08 -13.15 16.32
CA SER A 56 -20.56 -14.51 16.42
C SER A 56 -19.11 -14.57 15.94
N LYS A 57 -18.81 -14.00 14.78
CA LYS A 57 -17.45 -13.98 14.19
C LYS A 57 -16.45 -13.26 15.08
N VAL A 58 -16.81 -12.10 15.63
CA VAL A 58 -15.95 -11.35 16.55
C VAL A 58 -15.69 -12.16 17.82
N LYS A 59 -16.71 -12.85 18.37
CA LYS A 59 -16.52 -13.73 19.53
C LYS A 59 -15.57 -14.88 19.24
N GLU A 60 -15.64 -15.50 18.06
CA GLU A 60 -14.74 -16.58 17.64
C GLU A 60 -13.30 -16.08 17.54
N VAL A 61 -13.08 -14.90 16.93
CA VAL A 61 -11.77 -14.24 16.87
C VAL A 61 -11.22 -14.00 18.27
N ARG A 62 -12.00 -13.41 19.17
CA ARG A 62 -11.58 -13.11 20.55
C ARG A 62 -11.27 -14.37 21.35
N LYS A 63 -12.11 -15.40 21.22
CA LYS A 63 -11.85 -16.71 21.85
C LYS A 63 -10.49 -17.28 21.40
N TYR A 64 -10.18 -17.19 20.13
CA TYR A 64 -8.89 -17.61 19.59
C TYR A 64 -7.74 -16.75 20.13
N LEU A 65 -7.89 -15.45 20.18
CA LEU A 65 -6.87 -14.56 20.73
C LEU A 65 -6.53 -14.88 22.19
N HIS A 66 -7.54 -15.17 23.03
CA HIS A 66 -7.35 -15.55 24.43
C HIS A 66 -6.80 -16.96 24.61
N SER A 67 -6.74 -17.79 23.56
CA SER A 67 -6.09 -19.10 23.60
C SER A 67 -4.61 -19.06 23.18
N LEU A 68 -4.04 -17.88 22.86
CA LEU A 68 -2.65 -17.72 22.47
C LEU A 68 -1.76 -17.68 23.72
N GLU A 69 -1.29 -18.85 24.16
CA GLU A 69 -0.34 -18.99 25.26
C GLU A 69 1.09 -18.90 24.71
N ASP A 70 1.99 -18.32 25.50
CA ASP A 70 3.44 -18.20 25.19
C ASP A 70 3.75 -17.73 23.76
N PHE A 71 2.86 -16.90 23.21
CA PHE A 71 2.93 -16.46 21.81
C PHE A 71 4.07 -15.47 21.56
N SER A 72 4.39 -14.61 22.55
CA SER A 72 5.34 -13.51 22.41
C SER A 72 5.95 -13.16 23.77
N LYS A 73 6.93 -12.24 23.78
CA LYS A 73 7.51 -11.70 25.02
C LYS A 73 6.43 -11.15 25.97
N SER A 74 5.46 -10.45 25.44
CA SER A 74 4.28 -9.98 26.15
C SER A 74 3.13 -9.79 25.16
N LEU A 75 1.97 -10.32 25.48
CA LEU A 75 0.76 -10.19 24.67
C LEU A 75 -0.28 -9.36 25.43
N LYS A 76 -0.73 -8.26 24.80
CA LYS A 76 -1.81 -7.44 25.33
C LYS A 76 -2.93 -7.33 24.29
N ILE A 77 -4.14 -7.77 24.65
CA ILE A 77 -5.31 -7.77 23.80
C ILE A 77 -6.23 -6.64 24.26
N PHE A 78 -6.63 -5.78 23.32
CA PHE A 78 -7.60 -4.71 23.51
C PHE A 78 -8.83 -4.98 22.67
N GLU A 79 -9.99 -5.08 23.33
CA GLU A 79 -11.26 -5.35 22.70
C GLU A 79 -12.15 -4.10 22.72
N HIS A 80 -12.52 -3.61 21.55
CA HIS A 80 -13.49 -2.53 21.45
C HIS A 80 -14.92 -3.07 21.63
N ARG A 81 -15.74 -2.36 22.39
CA ARG A 81 -17.15 -2.74 22.59
C ARG A 81 -17.96 -2.60 21.31
N GLU A 82 -17.69 -1.53 20.56
CA GLU A 82 -18.37 -1.15 19.33
C GLU A 82 -17.39 -1.14 18.17
N ASN A 83 -17.88 -1.25 16.95
CA ASN A 83 -17.07 -1.18 15.74
C ASN A 83 -16.62 0.26 15.50
N LEU A 84 -15.33 0.52 15.65
CA LEU A 84 -14.70 1.79 15.33
C LEU A 84 -14.47 1.95 13.82
N GLY A 85 -14.37 0.84 13.10
CA GLY A 85 -13.88 0.81 11.74
C GLY A 85 -12.35 0.89 11.66
N LEU A 86 -11.81 0.44 10.53
CA LEU A 86 -10.36 0.24 10.35
C LEU A 86 -9.54 1.49 10.67
N ALA A 87 -9.93 2.64 10.11
CA ALA A 87 -9.11 3.85 10.23
C ALA A 87 -9.00 4.35 11.67
N ASP A 88 -10.09 4.39 12.40
CA ASP A 88 -10.13 4.91 13.76
C ASP A 88 -9.51 3.89 14.75
N SER A 89 -9.69 2.59 14.49
CA SER A 89 -9.02 1.52 15.25
C SER A 89 -7.50 1.62 15.13
N ILE A 90 -6.96 1.82 13.91
CA ILE A 90 -5.52 1.97 13.68
C ILE A 90 -4.98 3.22 14.37
N ILE A 91 -5.62 4.37 14.22
CA ILE A 91 -5.20 5.61 14.87
C ILE A 91 -5.17 5.43 16.39
N TYR A 92 -6.26 4.93 16.97
CA TYR A 92 -6.37 4.69 18.41
C TYR A 92 -5.26 3.73 18.92
N GLY A 93 -5.04 2.62 18.21
CA GLY A 93 -4.05 1.62 18.63
C GLY A 93 -2.63 2.14 18.57
N ILE A 94 -2.28 2.88 17.51
CA ILE A 94 -0.95 3.50 17.39
C ILE A 94 -0.75 4.57 18.47
N ASP A 95 -1.71 5.44 18.70
CA ASP A 95 -1.63 6.48 19.74
C ASP A 95 -1.42 5.87 21.13
N LYS A 96 -2.13 4.78 21.43
CA LYS A 96 -2.03 4.06 22.71
C LYS A 96 -0.64 3.44 22.92
N VAL A 97 -0.06 2.83 21.89
CA VAL A 97 1.25 2.18 21.97
C VAL A 97 2.38 3.20 21.90
N SER A 98 2.28 4.20 21.04
CA SER A 98 3.29 5.25 20.87
C SER A 98 3.47 6.12 22.11
N ALA A 99 2.50 6.15 23.02
CA ALA A 99 2.65 6.78 24.33
C ALA A 99 3.76 6.15 25.21
N GLN A 100 4.10 4.88 24.95
CA GLN A 100 5.06 4.10 25.75
C GLN A 100 6.34 3.73 24.99
N TYR A 101 6.32 3.75 23.66
CA TYR A 101 7.42 3.31 22.79
C TYR A 101 7.84 4.41 21.82
N GLU A 102 9.12 4.41 21.44
CA GLU A 102 9.67 5.41 20.51
C GLU A 102 9.47 5.04 19.04
N SER A 103 9.23 3.78 18.75
CA SER A 103 8.95 3.23 17.42
C SER A 103 7.95 2.09 17.53
N PHE A 104 7.30 1.74 16.43
CA PHE A 104 6.31 0.68 16.38
C PHE A 104 6.26 0.04 15.00
N ILE A 105 5.71 -1.18 14.94
CA ILE A 105 5.44 -1.95 13.73
C ILE A 105 3.94 -2.25 13.70
N VAL A 106 3.32 -2.15 12.53
CA VAL A 106 1.87 -2.34 12.34
C VAL A 106 1.59 -3.45 11.34
N LEU A 107 0.68 -4.35 11.69
CA LEU A 107 0.12 -5.39 10.84
C LEU A 107 -1.41 -5.39 10.90
N GLU A 108 -2.03 -5.92 9.85
CA GLU A 108 -3.46 -6.20 9.77
C GLU A 108 -3.70 -7.72 9.66
N ASP A 109 -4.90 -8.19 9.96
CA ASP A 109 -5.26 -9.62 10.06
C ASP A 109 -5.35 -10.37 8.73
N ASP A 110 -4.93 -9.74 7.63
CA ASP A 110 -4.82 -10.32 6.28
C ASP A 110 -3.39 -10.27 5.71
N LEU A 111 -2.38 -10.02 6.54
CA LEU A 111 -0.98 -9.91 6.15
C LEU A 111 -0.13 -11.01 6.76
N VAL A 112 0.21 -12.06 6.01
CA VAL A 112 1.24 -13.02 6.42
C VAL A 112 2.62 -12.43 6.22
N ILE A 113 3.54 -12.79 7.11
CA ILE A 113 4.90 -12.24 7.12
C ILE A 113 5.95 -13.29 6.74
N SER A 114 7.08 -12.82 6.23
CA SER A 114 8.32 -13.57 6.11
C SER A 114 8.91 -13.87 7.50
N PRO A 115 9.61 -15.00 7.69
CA PRO A 115 10.33 -15.31 8.93
C PRO A 115 11.41 -14.28 9.31
N TYR A 116 11.69 -13.32 8.44
CA TYR A 116 12.67 -12.24 8.64
C TYR A 116 12.06 -10.85 8.68
N PHE A 117 10.74 -10.74 8.71
CA PHE A 117 10.02 -9.47 8.72
C PHE A 117 10.41 -8.60 9.92
N LEU A 118 10.32 -9.14 11.13
CA LEU A 118 10.67 -8.39 12.35
C LEU A 118 12.15 -8.01 12.37
N THR A 119 13.02 -8.86 11.84
CA THR A 119 14.45 -8.54 11.69
C THR A 119 14.66 -7.36 10.76
N TYR A 120 14.01 -7.37 9.59
CA TYR A 120 14.07 -6.26 8.63
C TYR A 120 13.55 -4.96 9.22
N MET A 121 12.37 -5.01 9.85
CA MET A 121 11.73 -3.85 10.44
C MET A 121 12.59 -3.22 11.54
N ASN A 122 13.04 -4.02 12.51
CA ASN A 122 13.85 -3.52 13.64
C ASN A 122 15.20 -2.96 13.20
N LYS A 123 15.90 -3.64 12.28
CA LYS A 123 17.16 -3.13 11.72
C LYS A 123 16.96 -1.82 10.99
N SER A 124 15.91 -1.70 10.19
CA SER A 124 15.58 -0.48 9.43
C SER A 124 15.17 0.67 10.36
N LEU A 125 14.30 0.41 11.34
CA LEU A 125 13.91 1.39 12.35
C LEU A 125 15.12 1.91 13.13
N LYS A 126 16.01 1.02 13.57
CA LYS A 126 17.25 1.40 14.29
C LYS A 126 18.18 2.22 13.38
N LYS A 127 18.38 1.79 12.13
CA LYS A 127 19.29 2.47 11.18
C LYS A 127 18.87 3.91 10.87
N TYR A 128 17.56 4.17 10.79
CA TYR A 128 17.04 5.45 10.33
C TYR A 128 16.41 6.32 11.42
N VAL A 129 16.57 5.99 12.70
CA VAL A 129 15.98 6.75 13.83
C VAL A 129 16.37 8.22 13.79
N ASP A 130 17.65 8.52 13.50
CA ASP A 130 18.20 9.87 13.43
C ASP A 130 18.03 10.53 12.05
N LYS A 131 17.63 9.78 11.05
CA LYS A 131 17.39 10.28 9.70
C LYS A 131 15.96 10.83 9.58
N LYS A 132 15.71 12.04 10.07
CA LYS A 132 14.38 12.65 10.17
C LYS A 132 13.62 12.79 8.84
N LYS A 133 14.32 12.64 7.72
CA LYS A 133 13.73 12.56 6.37
C LYS A 133 13.03 11.23 6.11
N VAL A 134 13.39 10.13 6.80
CA VAL A 134 12.73 8.83 6.69
C VAL A 134 11.55 8.78 7.66
N TRP A 135 10.36 8.53 7.13
CA TRP A 135 9.11 8.58 7.91
C TRP A 135 8.50 7.20 8.14
N THR A 136 8.66 6.31 7.18
CA THR A 136 8.05 4.98 7.24
C THR A 136 9.01 3.93 6.71
N ILE A 137 9.02 2.78 7.34
CA ILE A 137 9.60 1.55 6.83
C ILE A 137 8.44 0.70 6.33
N ASN A 138 8.40 0.41 5.04
CA ASN A 138 7.39 -0.44 4.41
C ASN A 138 7.84 -1.90 4.45
N GLY A 139 6.96 -2.82 4.83
CA GLY A 139 7.22 -4.26 4.76
C GLY A 139 6.98 -4.84 3.37
N MET A 140 6.05 -4.21 2.63
CA MET A 140 5.75 -4.60 1.25
C MET A 140 6.54 -3.73 0.27
N GLY A 141 7.31 -4.38 -0.62
CA GLY A 141 7.89 -3.79 -1.81
C GLY A 141 6.89 -3.78 -2.96
N PHE A 142 7.17 -3.00 -3.99
CA PHE A 142 6.40 -3.06 -5.24
C PHE A 142 6.93 -4.21 -6.09
N ASN A 143 6.03 -4.90 -6.79
CA ASN A 143 6.41 -6.00 -7.67
C ASN A 143 7.55 -5.59 -8.62
N PRO A 144 8.73 -6.24 -8.57
CA PRO A 144 9.89 -5.85 -9.36
C PRO A 144 9.64 -5.89 -10.87
N ASN A 145 8.71 -6.75 -11.33
CA ASN A 145 8.33 -6.83 -12.75
C ASN A 145 7.53 -5.61 -13.23
N ILE A 146 6.86 -4.91 -12.29
CA ILE A 146 6.10 -3.69 -12.58
C ILE A 146 6.97 -2.47 -12.31
N PHE A 147 7.70 -2.51 -11.22
CA PHE A 147 8.56 -1.42 -10.76
C PHE A 147 9.94 -1.42 -11.42
N ASN A 148 10.25 -2.37 -12.26
CA ASN A 148 11.42 -2.54 -13.14
C ASN A 148 12.69 -1.81 -12.63
N ILE A 149 13.04 -2.07 -11.38
CA ILE A 149 14.29 -1.58 -10.80
C ILE A 149 15.42 -2.26 -11.56
N SER A 150 16.44 -1.50 -11.97
CA SER A 150 17.57 -2.03 -12.72
C SER A 150 18.21 -3.23 -12.00
N LYS A 151 18.60 -4.26 -12.76
CA LYS A 151 19.34 -5.39 -12.20
C LYS A 151 20.70 -5.00 -11.63
N GLU A 152 21.20 -3.84 -12.00
CA GLU A 152 22.46 -3.25 -11.50
C GLU A 152 22.29 -2.54 -10.17
N TYR A 153 21.04 -2.42 -9.67
CA TYR A 153 20.76 -1.80 -8.39
C TYR A 153 21.31 -2.67 -7.24
N LYS A 154 22.23 -2.10 -6.46
CA LYS A 154 23.08 -2.84 -5.51
C LYS A 154 22.40 -3.18 -4.18
N TYR A 155 21.31 -2.48 -3.85
CA TYR A 155 20.70 -2.53 -2.53
C TYR A 155 19.45 -3.41 -2.54
N ASP A 156 19.09 -3.91 -1.37
CA ASP A 156 17.86 -4.69 -1.16
C ASP A 156 16.66 -3.83 -0.84
N THR A 157 16.91 -2.54 -0.61
CA THR A 157 15.90 -1.54 -0.26
C THR A 157 16.09 -0.29 -1.09
N TYR A 158 15.02 0.49 -1.25
CA TYR A 158 15.04 1.76 -1.96
C TYR A 158 14.14 2.77 -1.26
N PHE A 159 14.38 4.06 -1.51
CA PHE A 159 13.50 5.11 -1.03
C PHE A 159 12.42 5.45 -2.06
N THR A 160 11.22 5.76 -1.56
CA THR A 160 10.06 6.18 -2.34
C THR A 160 9.33 7.30 -1.64
N PHE A 161 8.53 8.07 -2.38
CA PHE A 161 7.59 9.06 -1.82
C PHE A 161 6.25 8.43 -1.41
N ARG A 162 6.07 7.12 -1.63
CA ARG A 162 4.82 6.42 -1.36
C ARG A 162 4.93 5.54 -0.13
N ASN A 163 4.02 5.76 0.83
CA ASN A 163 3.81 4.84 1.94
C ASN A 163 3.05 3.59 1.48
N SER A 164 3.39 2.44 2.04
CA SER A 164 2.62 1.21 1.96
C SER A 164 1.95 0.94 3.31
N SER A 165 0.65 0.66 3.31
CA SER A 165 -0.10 0.27 4.51
C SER A 165 0.03 -1.22 4.87
N HIS A 166 0.68 -2.00 4.00
CA HIS A 166 0.77 -3.45 4.18
C HIS A 166 2.03 -3.81 4.97
N GLY A 167 1.89 -3.96 6.29
CA GLY A 167 3.01 -4.23 7.18
C GLY A 167 4.04 -3.09 7.14
N TRP A 168 4.02 -2.22 8.11
CA TRP A 168 4.86 -1.02 8.12
C TRP A 168 5.29 -0.66 9.54
N GLY A 169 6.26 0.22 9.64
CA GLY A 169 6.69 0.75 10.92
C GLY A 169 7.12 2.20 10.83
N SER A 170 7.10 2.87 11.96
CA SER A 170 7.47 4.28 12.09
C SER A 170 7.95 4.59 13.51
N TRP A 171 8.18 5.86 13.75
CA TRP A 171 8.60 6.40 15.05
C TRP A 171 7.52 7.34 15.59
N THR A 172 7.40 7.37 16.89
CA THR A 172 6.42 8.20 17.62
C THR A 172 6.56 9.69 17.28
N ASP A 173 7.79 10.20 17.17
CA ASP A 173 8.03 11.61 16.84
C ASP A 173 7.59 12.01 15.42
N ARG A 174 7.46 11.03 14.50
CA ARG A 174 6.88 11.22 13.16
C ARG A 174 5.36 11.11 13.23
N TRP A 175 4.86 10.05 13.90
CA TRP A 175 3.42 9.81 14.02
C TRP A 175 2.70 10.95 14.72
N ASN A 176 3.29 11.54 15.76
CA ASN A 176 2.72 12.70 16.48
C ASN A 176 2.48 13.95 15.61
N LYS A 177 2.99 13.94 14.37
CA LYS A 177 2.75 15.01 13.37
C LYS A 177 1.65 14.67 12.39
N VAL A 178 0.96 13.54 12.55
CA VAL A 178 -0.09 13.13 11.62
C VAL A 178 -1.20 14.17 11.52
N ILE A 179 -1.55 14.56 10.30
CA ILE A 179 -2.60 15.53 10.03
C ILE A 179 -3.92 14.77 9.85
N LEU A 180 -4.75 14.77 10.88
CA LEU A 180 -6.06 14.10 10.87
C LEU A 180 -7.22 15.06 10.61
N ASP A 181 -7.02 16.35 10.90
CA ASP A 181 -8.04 17.40 10.72
C ASP A 181 -8.38 17.61 9.23
N HIS A 182 -9.62 17.36 8.89
CA HIS A 182 -10.13 17.50 7.52
C HIS A 182 -10.14 18.96 7.05
N ALA A 183 -10.29 19.94 7.94
CA ALA A 183 -10.26 21.35 7.54
C ALA A 183 -8.84 21.77 7.16
N VAL A 184 -7.85 21.33 7.94
CA VAL A 184 -6.43 21.54 7.64
C VAL A 184 -6.08 20.88 6.31
N LEU A 185 -6.36 19.58 6.15
CA LEU A 185 -6.08 18.84 4.94
C LEU A 185 -6.75 19.46 3.70
N ARG A 186 -7.99 19.95 3.85
CA ARG A 186 -8.74 20.59 2.77
C ARG A 186 -8.08 21.88 2.31
N ASN A 187 -7.63 22.72 3.23
CA ASN A 187 -6.94 23.96 2.91
C ASN A 187 -5.57 23.70 2.27
N GLU A 188 -4.83 22.75 2.82
CA GLU A 188 -3.50 22.38 2.32
C GLU A 188 -3.54 21.81 0.90
N ILE A 189 -4.49 20.92 0.59
CA ILE A 189 -4.55 20.27 -0.72
C ILE A 189 -5.08 21.20 -1.83
N LEU A 190 -5.63 22.35 -1.48
CA LEU A 190 -6.00 23.36 -2.46
C LEU A 190 -4.76 24.02 -3.11
N GLU A 191 -3.63 24.00 -2.44
CA GLU A 191 -2.39 24.55 -2.97
C GLU A 191 -1.77 23.61 -4.00
N ILE A 192 -1.55 24.13 -5.22
CA ILE A 192 -1.06 23.33 -6.35
C ILE A 192 0.30 22.70 -6.09
N ASN A 193 1.18 23.38 -5.38
CA ASN A 193 2.50 22.85 -5.06
C ASN A 193 2.40 21.64 -4.11
N ASN A 194 1.49 21.68 -3.13
CA ASN A 194 1.24 20.55 -2.24
C ASN A 194 0.73 19.33 -3.02
N GLN A 195 -0.15 19.54 -4.01
CA GLN A 195 -0.61 18.46 -4.89
C GLN A 195 0.52 17.88 -5.74
N LEU A 196 1.38 18.73 -6.30
CA LEU A 196 2.51 18.31 -7.12
C LEU A 196 3.51 17.50 -6.31
N ASP A 197 3.81 17.93 -5.09
CA ASP A 197 4.71 17.23 -4.18
C ASP A 197 4.10 15.91 -3.72
N PHE A 198 2.83 15.90 -3.35
CA PHE A 198 2.12 14.70 -2.95
C PHE A 198 2.07 13.65 -4.07
N ASN A 199 1.82 14.07 -5.30
CA ASN A 199 1.76 13.21 -6.47
C ASN A 199 3.13 12.68 -6.94
N LYS A 200 4.25 13.05 -6.30
CA LYS A 200 5.55 12.37 -6.49
C LYS A 200 5.48 10.89 -6.11
N GLY A 201 4.63 10.52 -5.12
CA GLY A 201 4.39 9.14 -4.72
C GLY A 201 3.38 8.37 -5.59
N GLY A 202 2.72 9.08 -6.52
CA GLY A 202 1.71 8.51 -7.42
C GLY A 202 0.60 9.53 -7.72
N LYS A 203 0.14 9.58 -8.97
CA LYS A 203 -0.88 10.54 -9.40
C LYS A 203 -2.28 10.25 -8.85
N ASP A 204 -2.48 9.09 -8.25
CA ASP A 204 -3.70 8.67 -7.56
C ASP A 204 -3.83 9.25 -6.15
N LEU A 205 -2.74 9.76 -5.55
CA LEU A 205 -2.74 10.20 -4.15
C LEU A 205 -3.64 11.42 -3.91
N THR A 206 -3.51 12.48 -4.71
CA THR A 206 -4.40 13.64 -4.57
C THR A 206 -5.88 13.27 -4.75
N PRO A 207 -6.28 12.51 -5.79
CA PRO A 207 -7.63 11.96 -5.90
C PRO A 207 -8.11 11.16 -4.68
N MET A 208 -7.27 10.32 -4.11
CA MET A 208 -7.62 9.56 -2.90
C MET A 208 -7.85 10.47 -1.70
N LEU A 209 -7.00 11.51 -1.51
CA LEU A 209 -7.19 12.46 -0.43
C LEU A 209 -8.48 13.28 -0.62
N VAL A 210 -8.81 13.68 -1.84
CA VAL A 210 -10.08 14.34 -2.13
C VAL A 210 -11.26 13.44 -1.77
N ASN A 211 -11.23 12.16 -2.14
CA ASN A 211 -12.26 11.19 -1.75
C ASN A 211 -12.38 11.03 -0.22
N GLN A 212 -11.27 11.07 0.51
CA GLN A 212 -11.28 11.10 1.98
C GLN A 212 -11.99 12.35 2.52
N LEU A 213 -11.69 13.52 1.95
CA LEU A 213 -12.25 14.79 2.38
C LEU A 213 -13.73 14.96 2.00
N GLU A 214 -14.18 14.26 0.99
CA GLU A 214 -15.60 14.19 0.57
C GLU A 214 -16.39 13.14 1.33
N GLY A 215 -15.75 12.32 2.19
CA GLY A 215 -16.39 11.26 2.96
C GLY A 215 -16.72 10.00 2.13
N ASN A 216 -16.17 9.88 0.91
CA ASN A 216 -16.36 8.71 0.05
C ASN A 216 -15.54 7.49 0.53
N ILE A 217 -14.46 7.73 1.28
CA ILE A 217 -13.62 6.72 1.94
C ILE A 217 -13.26 7.19 3.34
N ASN A 218 -12.95 6.24 4.24
CA ASN A 218 -12.30 6.52 5.52
C ASN A 218 -10.95 5.79 5.56
N SER A 219 -9.88 6.51 5.24
CA SER A 219 -8.53 5.96 5.14
C SER A 219 -7.55 6.72 6.04
N TRP A 220 -7.00 6.05 7.03
CA TRP A 220 -5.88 6.55 7.83
C TRP A 220 -4.63 6.74 6.96
N SER A 221 -4.40 5.80 6.06
CA SER A 221 -3.18 5.70 5.25
C SER A 221 -3.00 6.90 4.31
N ILE A 222 -4.07 7.41 3.68
CA ILE A 222 -3.95 8.58 2.79
C ILE A 222 -3.63 9.85 3.57
N ARG A 223 -4.15 10.00 4.80
CA ARG A 223 -3.84 11.11 5.70
C ARG A 223 -2.38 11.05 6.15
N TRP A 224 -1.89 9.85 6.48
CA TRP A 224 -0.50 9.60 6.80
C TRP A 224 0.43 9.89 5.60
N SER A 225 0.11 9.38 4.42
CA SER A 225 0.86 9.63 3.18
C SER A 225 0.96 11.13 2.87
N TYR A 226 -0.13 11.89 3.08
CA TYR A 226 -0.11 13.34 2.91
C TYR A 226 0.80 14.01 3.94
N THR A 227 0.73 13.59 5.19
CA THR A 227 1.60 14.11 6.26
C THR A 227 3.08 13.91 5.95
N ILE A 228 3.45 12.72 5.45
CA ILE A 228 4.82 12.42 5.01
C ILE A 228 5.24 13.40 3.91
N SER A 229 4.42 13.57 2.88
CA SER A 229 4.70 14.47 1.76
C SER A 229 4.86 15.93 2.22
N LYS A 230 3.96 16.40 3.10
CA LYS A 230 3.99 17.76 3.64
C LYS A 230 5.29 18.07 4.41
N ASN A 231 5.90 17.07 5.00
CA ASN A 231 7.16 17.18 5.72
C ASN A 231 8.39 16.81 4.87
N ASN A 232 8.27 16.76 3.54
CA ASN A 232 9.33 16.35 2.61
C ASN A 232 9.93 14.97 2.96
N GLY A 233 9.10 14.10 3.54
CA GLY A 233 9.49 12.78 4.00
C GLY A 233 9.60 11.76 2.87
N VAL A 234 10.35 10.70 3.13
CA VAL A 234 10.47 9.53 2.26
C VAL A 234 10.18 8.26 3.05
N CYS A 235 9.80 7.20 2.33
CA CYS A 235 9.56 5.87 2.86
C CYS A 235 10.65 4.93 2.36
N LEU A 236 11.13 4.03 3.21
CA LEU A 236 12.00 2.93 2.81
C LEU A 236 11.13 1.74 2.40
N SER A 237 11.39 1.15 1.25
CA SER A 237 10.71 -0.07 0.77
C SER A 237 11.73 -1.16 0.45
N PRO A 238 11.43 -2.44 0.70
CA PRO A 238 12.26 -3.54 0.25
C PRO A 238 11.99 -3.83 -1.24
N ILE A 239 12.97 -4.39 -1.96
CA ILE A 239 12.76 -4.88 -3.34
C ILE A 239 11.87 -6.12 -3.32
N TYR A 240 12.16 -7.08 -2.43
CA TYR A 240 11.33 -8.26 -2.20
C TYR A 240 10.51 -8.07 -0.93
N SER A 241 9.23 -8.33 -1.02
CA SER A 241 8.30 -8.10 0.09
C SER A 241 8.57 -9.02 1.28
N TYR A 242 8.49 -8.48 2.47
CA TYR A 242 8.48 -9.24 3.72
C TYR A 242 7.06 -9.53 4.22
N VAL A 243 6.05 -9.09 3.48
CA VAL A 243 4.64 -9.37 3.76
C VAL A 243 3.90 -9.74 2.48
N SER A 244 2.87 -10.56 2.61
CA SER A 244 1.97 -10.93 1.53
C SER A 244 0.54 -10.91 2.02
N LEU A 245 -0.39 -10.50 1.14
CA LEU A 245 -1.82 -10.52 1.44
C LEU A 245 -2.36 -11.95 1.42
N VAL A 246 -3.12 -12.30 2.45
CA VAL A 246 -3.93 -13.51 2.47
C VAL A 246 -5.27 -13.21 1.82
N PHE A 247 -5.55 -13.89 0.72
CA PHE A 247 -6.85 -13.74 0.05
C PHE A 247 -7.95 -14.41 0.86
N SER A 248 -8.89 -13.61 1.33
CA SER A 248 -10.23 -13.99 1.69
C SER A 248 -11.19 -13.05 0.97
N GLU A 249 -12.46 -13.41 0.86
CA GLU A 249 -13.51 -12.55 0.30
C GLU A 249 -13.61 -11.24 1.13
N GLY A 250 -12.76 -10.29 0.84
CA GLY A 250 -12.61 -9.03 1.57
C GLY A 250 -12.90 -7.81 0.70
N THR A 251 -13.28 -6.74 1.33
CA THR A 251 -14.01 -5.54 0.89
C THR A 251 -13.33 -4.67 -0.18
N HIS A 252 -12.04 -4.84 -0.42
CA HIS A 252 -11.30 -3.97 -1.33
C HIS A 252 -10.33 -4.80 -2.19
N VAL A 253 -10.59 -5.06 -3.47
CA VAL A 253 -9.45 -5.27 -4.36
C VAL A 253 -9.22 -6.64 -4.99
N LYS A 254 -10.15 -7.17 -5.73
CA LYS A 254 -9.80 -8.26 -6.68
C LYS A 254 -8.89 -7.81 -7.85
N SER A 255 -8.82 -6.53 -8.16
CA SER A 255 -8.13 -6.05 -9.38
C SER A 255 -6.78 -5.37 -9.15
N TYR A 256 -6.50 -4.95 -7.93
CA TYR A 256 -5.25 -4.26 -7.57
C TYR A 256 -4.16 -5.27 -7.15
N ILE A 257 -4.58 -6.39 -6.60
CA ILE A 257 -3.69 -7.40 -5.98
C ILE A 257 -3.01 -8.30 -7.01
N GLU A 258 -3.66 -8.62 -8.14
CA GLU A 258 -2.99 -9.34 -9.24
C GLU A 258 -1.77 -8.59 -9.80
N SER A 259 -1.68 -7.28 -9.54
CA SER A 259 -0.51 -6.46 -9.87
C SER A 259 0.54 -6.40 -8.76
N LEU A 260 0.22 -6.88 -7.56
CA LEU A 260 1.06 -6.87 -6.36
C LEU A 260 1.50 -8.28 -5.95
N ASP A 261 1.43 -9.26 -6.87
CA ASP A 261 1.93 -10.61 -6.60
C ASP A 261 3.45 -10.53 -6.36
N ASN A 262 3.78 -10.32 -5.10
CA ASN A 262 5.12 -10.10 -4.63
C ASN A 262 5.65 -11.42 -4.09
N ASN A 263 6.74 -11.89 -4.65
CA ASN A 263 7.50 -12.99 -4.09
C ASN A 263 7.91 -12.63 -2.66
N LEU A 264 7.35 -13.34 -1.69
CA LEU A 264 7.70 -13.16 -0.28
C LEU A 264 9.17 -13.56 -0.08
N GLU A 265 9.97 -12.68 0.52
CA GLU A 265 11.37 -12.96 0.83
C GLU A 265 11.48 -13.96 1.99
N LEU A 266 11.80 -15.20 1.68
CA LEU A 266 11.84 -16.30 2.66
C LEU A 266 13.24 -16.63 3.19
N SER A 267 14.30 -16.20 2.49
CA SER A 267 15.65 -16.70 2.76
C SER A 267 16.64 -15.63 3.18
N LYS A 268 16.33 -14.35 3.01
CA LYS A 268 17.33 -13.30 3.16
C LYS A 268 17.39 -12.74 4.58
N LYS A 269 18.55 -12.95 5.24
CA LYS A 269 18.84 -12.47 6.60
C LYS A 269 19.56 -11.12 6.65
N ILE A 270 20.32 -10.79 5.60
CA ILE A 270 21.13 -9.57 5.53
C ILE A 270 20.48 -8.64 4.51
N VAL A 271 20.20 -7.42 4.96
CA VAL A 271 19.60 -6.37 4.12
C VAL A 271 20.64 -5.30 3.86
N THR A 272 20.81 -4.95 2.60
CA THR A 272 21.65 -3.84 2.17
C THR A 272 20.80 -2.59 1.91
N TYR A 273 21.34 -1.43 2.27
CA TYR A 273 20.62 -0.16 2.27
C TYR A 273 21.33 0.88 1.42
N PRO A 274 20.58 1.77 0.74
CA PRO A 274 21.20 2.92 0.05
C PRO A 274 22.02 3.77 1.02
N GLU A 275 23.15 4.26 0.55
CA GLU A 275 24.05 5.13 1.33
C GLU A 275 23.40 6.49 1.60
N LYS A 276 22.68 7.02 0.61
CA LYS A 276 22.00 8.32 0.69
C LYS A 276 20.50 8.15 0.89
N VAL A 277 19.90 9.01 1.72
CA VAL A 277 18.45 9.08 1.92
C VAL A 277 17.84 9.94 0.81
N GLU A 278 17.75 9.36 -0.39
CA GLU A 278 17.24 10.02 -1.58
C GLU A 278 16.37 9.05 -2.40
N VAL A 279 15.31 9.57 -2.99
CA VAL A 279 14.50 8.81 -3.96
C VAL A 279 15.15 8.97 -5.32
N GLU A 280 15.60 7.86 -5.90
CA GLU A 280 16.17 7.89 -7.25
C GLU A 280 15.13 8.34 -8.27
N THR A 281 15.59 9.16 -9.23
CA THR A 281 14.71 9.77 -10.25
C THR A 281 13.92 8.72 -11.02
N GLU A 282 14.53 7.57 -11.32
CA GLU A 282 13.87 6.48 -12.04
C GLU A 282 12.77 5.84 -11.20
N ILE A 283 13.00 5.61 -9.89
CA ILE A 283 12.00 5.08 -8.94
C ILE A 283 10.81 6.05 -8.83
N ALA A 284 11.07 7.34 -8.65
CA ALA A 284 10.02 8.36 -8.61
C ALA A 284 9.21 8.41 -9.92
N ARG A 285 9.88 8.30 -11.06
CA ARG A 285 9.25 8.27 -12.39
C ARG A 285 8.35 7.04 -12.57
N ILE A 286 8.81 5.88 -12.15
CA ILE A 286 8.04 4.63 -12.23
C ILE A 286 6.82 4.73 -11.32
N ALA A 287 6.97 5.19 -10.07
CA ALA A 287 5.86 5.38 -9.13
C ALA A 287 4.78 6.30 -9.71
N ALA A 288 5.17 7.46 -10.22
CA ALA A 288 4.23 8.41 -10.85
C ALA A 288 3.49 7.82 -12.07
N HIS A 289 4.05 6.78 -12.67
CA HIS A 289 3.50 6.13 -13.86
C HIS A 289 2.61 4.93 -13.54
N VAL A 290 3.04 4.09 -12.62
CA VAL A 290 2.32 2.89 -12.16
C VAL A 290 1.07 3.27 -11.39
N PHE A 291 1.18 4.25 -10.49
CA PHE A 291 0.08 4.72 -9.66
C PHE A 291 -0.66 5.88 -10.33
N HIS A 292 -1.34 5.57 -11.42
CA HIS A 292 -2.18 6.53 -12.13
C HIS A 292 -3.65 6.29 -11.78
N PRO A 293 -4.45 7.34 -11.54
CA PRO A 293 -5.89 7.17 -11.31
C PRO A 293 -6.54 6.48 -12.51
N LYS A 294 -7.30 5.43 -12.22
CA LYS A 294 -8.02 4.65 -13.25
C LYS A 294 -9.13 5.44 -13.93
N THR A 295 -9.58 6.53 -13.30
CA THR A 295 -10.62 7.44 -13.80
C THR A 295 -10.22 8.86 -13.46
N PRO A 296 -10.31 9.83 -14.38
CA PRO A 296 -10.20 11.24 -14.02
C PRO A 296 -11.29 11.55 -13.00
N LEU A 297 -10.92 12.02 -11.82
CA LEU A 297 -11.91 12.53 -10.87
C LEU A 297 -12.61 13.72 -11.51
N LEU A 298 -13.88 13.55 -11.79
CA LEU A 298 -14.79 14.66 -12.00
C LEU A 298 -15.02 15.27 -10.61
N LEU A 299 -14.15 16.20 -10.23
CA LEU A 299 -14.37 17.03 -9.04
C LEU A 299 -15.73 17.71 -9.18
N LYS A 300 -16.54 17.64 -8.12
CA LYS A 300 -17.83 18.32 -8.06
C LYS A 300 -17.69 19.79 -8.46
N GLU A 301 -18.70 20.36 -9.09
CA GLU A 301 -18.66 21.63 -9.80
C GLU A 301 -18.02 22.82 -9.07
N ASN A 302 -18.06 22.84 -7.74
CA ASN A 302 -17.48 23.90 -6.92
C ASN A 302 -15.94 24.03 -6.99
N ILE A 303 -15.23 22.98 -7.43
CA ILE A 303 -13.76 23.03 -7.58
C ILE A 303 -13.40 23.27 -9.05
N LYS A 304 -14.28 22.91 -10.01
CA LYS A 304 -14.07 23.13 -11.45
C LYS A 304 -13.94 24.62 -11.83
N GLN A 305 -14.53 25.51 -11.05
CA GLN A 305 -14.53 26.95 -11.35
C GLN A 305 -13.25 27.68 -10.93
N LYS A 306 -12.40 27.10 -10.11
CA LYS A 306 -11.18 27.79 -9.66
C LYS A 306 -10.09 27.75 -10.73
N SER A 307 -9.51 28.90 -11.05
CA SER A 307 -8.51 29.08 -12.12
C SER A 307 -7.25 28.20 -11.98
N TYR A 308 -6.90 27.78 -10.77
CA TYR A 308 -5.76 26.90 -10.51
C TYR A 308 -5.98 25.46 -11.00
N TYR A 309 -7.24 24.95 -11.00
CA TYR A 309 -7.56 23.62 -11.54
C TYR A 309 -7.30 23.54 -13.04
N LYS A 310 -7.65 24.60 -13.78
CA LYS A 310 -7.26 24.72 -15.20
C LYS A 310 -5.74 24.70 -15.38
N LYS A 311 -4.98 25.43 -14.52
CA LYS A 311 -3.50 25.41 -14.55
C LYS A 311 -2.95 24.03 -14.22
N TYR A 312 -3.52 23.30 -13.27
CA TYR A 312 -3.14 21.92 -12.93
C TYR A 312 -3.34 20.97 -14.11
N LEU A 313 -4.51 21.01 -14.78
CA LEU A 313 -4.79 20.18 -15.95
C LEU A 313 -3.86 20.51 -17.13
N ILE A 314 -3.57 21.78 -17.38
CA ILE A 314 -2.65 22.22 -18.44
C ILE A 314 -1.24 21.72 -18.14
N ARG A 315 -0.75 21.87 -16.92
CA ARG A 315 0.59 21.47 -16.52
C ARG A 315 0.78 19.94 -16.53
N ASN A 316 -0.22 19.18 -16.11
CA ASN A 316 -0.22 17.72 -16.23
C ASN A 316 -0.29 17.26 -17.70
N ARG A 317 -1.02 17.97 -18.54
CA ARG A 317 -1.05 17.73 -19.99
C ARG A 317 0.31 17.99 -20.64
N LEU A 318 0.99 19.08 -20.28
CA LEU A 318 2.33 19.41 -20.76
C LEU A 318 3.40 18.41 -20.27
N LEU A 319 3.33 17.97 -19.00
CA LEU A 319 4.16 16.89 -18.48
C LEU A 319 3.91 15.56 -19.20
N HIS A 320 2.65 15.23 -19.47
CA HIS A 320 2.26 14.04 -20.23
C HIS A 320 2.74 14.12 -21.69
N GLU A 321 2.70 15.29 -22.32
CA GLU A 321 3.19 15.49 -23.69
C GLU A 321 4.71 15.46 -23.81
N SER A 322 5.44 15.98 -22.82
CA SER A 322 6.91 15.90 -22.78
C SER A 322 7.43 14.44 -22.65
N VAL A 323 6.62 13.55 -22.09
CA VAL A 323 6.95 12.12 -21.94
C VAL A 323 6.45 11.29 -23.12
N LYS A 324 5.39 11.74 -23.83
CA LYS A 324 4.80 11.05 -24.99
C LYS A 324 5.77 10.74 -26.12
N ASN A 325 6.77 11.57 -26.30
CA ASN A 325 7.71 11.47 -27.41
C ASN A 325 8.89 10.54 -27.17
N LYS A 326 9.00 9.91 -25.98
CA LYS A 326 10.08 8.95 -25.70
C LYS A 326 9.73 7.54 -26.19
N PRO A 327 10.64 6.81 -26.85
CA PRO A 327 10.39 5.48 -27.41
C PRO A 327 9.89 4.45 -26.38
N SER A 328 10.37 4.54 -25.13
CA SER A 328 9.93 3.69 -24.01
C SER A 328 8.46 3.88 -23.65
N TYR A 329 7.91 5.10 -23.79
CA TYR A 329 6.52 5.40 -23.50
C TYR A 329 5.56 4.85 -24.57
N LYS A 330 5.94 4.93 -25.85
CA LYS A 330 5.15 4.31 -26.93
C LYS A 330 5.03 2.81 -26.76
N LYS A 331 6.11 2.13 -26.32
CA LYS A 331 6.13 0.68 -26.06
C LYS A 331 5.23 0.31 -24.87
N TYR A 332 5.17 1.13 -23.84
CA TYR A 332 4.29 0.95 -22.69
C TYR A 332 2.81 1.17 -23.03
N LEU A 333 2.46 2.23 -23.75
CA LEU A 333 1.08 2.49 -24.19
C LEU A 333 0.50 1.36 -25.05
N ILE A 334 1.32 0.75 -25.89
CA ILE A 334 0.89 -0.40 -26.70
C ILE A 334 0.60 -1.59 -25.79
N ARG A 335 1.42 -1.84 -24.77
CA ARG A 335 1.20 -2.91 -23.79
C ARG A 335 -0.02 -2.66 -22.91
N SER A 336 -0.20 -1.45 -22.38
CA SER A 336 -1.34 -1.10 -21.53
C SER A 336 -2.67 -1.11 -22.27
N LYS A 337 -2.71 -0.66 -23.53
CA LYS A 337 -3.91 -0.76 -24.40
C LYS A 337 -4.27 -2.21 -24.73
N LEU A 338 -3.29 -3.07 -24.97
CA LEU A 338 -3.52 -4.50 -25.18
C LEU A 338 -4.09 -5.16 -23.92
N PHE A 339 -3.63 -4.75 -22.73
CA PHE A 339 -4.10 -5.28 -21.46
C PHE A 339 -5.52 -4.80 -21.11
N SER A 340 -5.82 -3.52 -21.32
CA SER A 340 -7.16 -2.96 -21.06
C SER A 340 -8.22 -3.49 -22.02
N THR A 341 -7.88 -3.68 -23.27
CA THR A 341 -8.79 -4.24 -24.31
C THR A 341 -9.10 -5.72 -24.01
N ASN A 342 -8.10 -6.49 -23.55
CA ASN A 342 -8.31 -7.88 -23.11
C ASN A 342 -9.26 -7.96 -21.89
N LYS A 343 -9.14 -7.07 -20.92
CA LYS A 343 -9.97 -7.07 -19.70
C LYS A 343 -11.43 -6.67 -19.99
N TYR A 344 -11.65 -5.74 -20.92
CA TYR A 344 -12.99 -5.34 -21.36
C TYR A 344 -13.70 -6.49 -22.13
N LEU A 345 -12.97 -7.18 -23.00
CA LEU A 345 -13.49 -8.32 -23.77
C LEU A 345 -13.76 -9.54 -22.88
N MET A 346 -12.91 -9.80 -21.87
CA MET A 346 -13.13 -10.87 -20.88
C MET A 346 -14.37 -10.59 -20.02
N LYS A 347 -14.57 -9.36 -19.56
CA LYS A 347 -15.74 -9.00 -18.75
C LYS A 347 -17.06 -9.14 -19.51
N LYS A 348 -17.06 -8.89 -20.83
CA LYS A 348 -18.21 -9.05 -21.72
C LYS A 348 -18.48 -10.52 -22.08
N ALA A 349 -17.46 -11.38 -22.07
CA ALA A 349 -17.58 -12.82 -22.30
C ALA A 349 -18.17 -13.57 -21.10
N TYR A 350 -17.90 -13.11 -19.86
CA TYR A 350 -18.41 -13.73 -18.63
C TYR A 350 -19.88 -13.42 -18.33
N SER A 351 -20.49 -12.47 -19.03
CA SER A 351 -21.90 -12.08 -18.79
C SER A 351 -22.94 -12.85 -19.64
N ASN A 352 -22.53 -13.74 -20.54
CA ASN A 352 -23.44 -14.59 -21.33
C ASN A 352 -22.79 -15.96 -21.62
N GLU A 353 -23.09 -16.93 -20.76
CA GLU A 353 -22.58 -18.30 -20.86
C GLU A 353 -23.19 -19.09 -22.03
N ASN A 354 -22.33 -19.88 -22.65
CA ASN A 354 -22.54 -21.13 -23.39
C ASN A 354 -22.67 -21.15 -24.91
N ARG A 355 -22.87 -20.05 -25.64
CA ARG A 355 -22.90 -20.12 -27.13
C ARG A 355 -21.78 -19.31 -27.80
N TRP A 356 -21.27 -18.31 -27.14
CA TRP A 356 -20.25 -17.39 -27.65
C TRP A 356 -18.81 -17.84 -27.45
N ILE A 357 -18.53 -18.71 -26.50
CA ILE A 357 -17.18 -19.15 -26.16
C ILE A 357 -16.50 -19.93 -27.30
N LYS A 358 -17.25 -20.77 -28.03
CA LYS A 358 -16.72 -21.49 -29.21
C LYS A 358 -16.43 -20.56 -30.39
N PHE A 359 -17.31 -19.57 -30.64
CA PHE A 359 -17.14 -18.60 -31.70
C PHE A 359 -15.99 -17.61 -31.42
N LEU A 360 -15.84 -17.16 -30.18
CA LEU A 360 -14.77 -16.26 -29.78
C LEU A 360 -13.37 -16.92 -29.78
N LYS A 361 -13.26 -18.21 -29.42
CA LYS A 361 -11.96 -18.93 -29.48
C LYS A 361 -11.40 -19.04 -30.90
N SER A 362 -12.23 -19.22 -31.91
CA SER A 362 -11.78 -19.28 -33.30
C SER A 362 -11.51 -17.89 -33.89
N SER A 363 -12.39 -16.93 -33.63
CA SER A 363 -12.25 -15.52 -34.08
C SER A 363 -11.08 -14.79 -33.40
N TYR A 364 -10.79 -15.13 -32.14
CA TYR A 364 -9.71 -14.54 -31.34
C TYR A 364 -8.32 -14.97 -31.81
N LYS A 365 -8.14 -16.28 -32.13
CA LYS A 365 -6.88 -16.78 -32.74
C LYS A 365 -6.57 -16.11 -34.06
N ASN A 366 -7.58 -15.88 -34.91
CA ASN A 366 -7.39 -15.22 -36.20
C ASN A 366 -7.11 -13.71 -36.08
N LYS A 367 -7.81 -12.99 -35.19
CA LYS A 367 -7.53 -11.56 -34.96
C LYS A 367 -6.14 -11.32 -34.34
N LEU A 368 -5.70 -12.14 -33.39
CA LEU A 368 -4.35 -12.06 -32.84
C LEU A 368 -3.26 -12.31 -33.88
N LYS A 369 -3.50 -13.23 -34.83
CA LYS A 369 -2.57 -13.51 -35.94
C LYS A 369 -2.45 -12.29 -36.87
N ILE A 370 -3.58 -11.63 -37.19
CA ILE A 370 -3.61 -10.42 -38.05
C ILE A 370 -2.93 -9.23 -37.35
N ILE A 371 -3.18 -9.02 -36.05
CA ILE A 371 -2.56 -7.94 -35.29
C ILE A 371 -1.05 -8.15 -35.15
N LYS A 372 -0.63 -9.40 -34.88
CA LYS A 372 0.78 -9.76 -34.78
C LYS A 372 1.51 -9.54 -36.13
N THR A 373 0.88 -9.89 -37.24
CA THR A 373 1.45 -9.71 -38.58
C THR A 373 1.54 -8.23 -38.97
N LYS A 374 0.51 -7.43 -38.66
CA LYS A 374 0.53 -5.97 -38.90
C LYS A 374 1.56 -5.24 -38.03
N LEU A 375 1.76 -5.69 -36.78
CA LEU A 375 2.75 -5.13 -35.86
C LEU A 375 4.18 -5.41 -36.32
N ILE A 376 4.44 -6.67 -36.74
CA ILE A 376 5.75 -7.07 -37.25
C ILE A 376 6.10 -6.33 -38.55
N LYS A 377 5.11 -6.13 -39.47
CA LYS A 377 5.32 -5.32 -40.67
C LYS A 377 5.58 -3.85 -40.40
N ARG A 378 5.00 -3.27 -39.32
CA ARG A 378 5.28 -1.89 -38.93
C ARG A 378 6.65 -1.71 -38.26
N LEU A 379 7.11 -2.71 -37.48
CA LEU A 379 8.42 -2.69 -36.83
C LEU A 379 9.61 -2.96 -37.78
N ARG A 380 9.35 -3.49 -39.01
CA ARG A 380 10.37 -3.66 -40.04
C ARG A 380 10.49 -2.46 -40.97
N LYS A 381 9.64 -1.47 -40.84
CA LYS A 381 9.67 -0.22 -41.63
C LYS A 381 10.13 1.01 -40.84
N THR A 382 10.53 0.82 -39.59
CA THR A 382 11.25 1.75 -38.73
C THR A 382 12.61 1.14 -38.38
#